data_c17b185de9af3797a760cdf3cfa45b95
#
_entry.id   c17b185de9af3797a760cdf3cfa45b95
#
_cell.length_a   1.000
_cell.length_b   1.000
_cell.length_c   1.000
_cell.angle_alpha   90.00
_cell.angle_beta   90.00
_cell.angle_gamma   90.00
#
_symmetry.space_group_name_H-M   'P 1'
#
loop_
_entity.id
_entity.type
_entity.pdbx_description
1 polymer ?
#
loop_
_entity_poly.entity_id
_entity_poly.type
_entity_poly.pdbx_seq_one_letter_code
_entity_poly.pdbx_strand_id
1 'polypeptide(L)'
;MTNDVLLIVLNAKNEQSKLAQSLGEQKAQEINNKLEAAACAAIAAFSCRKIVLHSDENGADTIWSNNIFITKKQTEKRVNDKLKSAFADYIIQDRDDVNKVVFVAADCPQLTQQIIEKAFESLNKYDVCIGPEKKGSYYLIGMKEPLPFLFDNKLWSGKHLLDDTLEELIENGKNYFLLPELQRVNDIYDLHLVK
;
A
#
# COMPACT_ATOMS: atom_id res chain seq x y z
N MET A 1 1.64 -20.75 -10.97
CA MET A 1 1.32 -19.35 -10.62
C MET A 1 1.74 -19.15 -9.17
N THR A 2 2.41 -18.07 -8.83
CA THR A 2 2.75 -17.80 -7.43
C THR A 2 1.47 -17.47 -6.67
N ASN A 3 1.33 -17.98 -5.44
CA ASN A 3 0.19 -17.70 -4.56
C ASN A 3 0.34 -16.34 -3.84
N ASP A 4 1.24 -15.50 -4.33
CA ASP A 4 1.54 -14.19 -3.78
C ASP A 4 0.38 -13.20 -4.02
N VAL A 5 0.13 -12.33 -3.05
CA VAL A 5 -0.94 -11.31 -3.10
C VAL A 5 -0.36 -9.91 -3.01
N LEU A 6 -0.76 -9.05 -3.94
CA LEU A 6 -0.53 -7.62 -3.88
C LEU A 6 -1.81 -6.90 -3.46
N LEU A 7 -1.73 -6.13 -2.38
CA LEU A 7 -2.82 -5.33 -1.84
C LEU A 7 -2.64 -3.87 -2.24
N ILE A 8 -3.70 -3.25 -2.73
CA ILE A 8 -3.79 -1.82 -2.96
C ILE A 8 -4.96 -1.30 -2.11
N VAL A 9 -4.73 -0.30 -1.27
CA VAL A 9 -5.79 0.34 -0.51
C VAL A 9 -6.05 1.71 -1.13
N LEU A 10 -7.25 1.90 -1.66
CA LEU A 10 -7.70 3.19 -2.13
C LEU A 10 -8.33 3.93 -0.96
N ASN A 11 -7.82 5.12 -0.69
CA ASN A 11 -8.47 6.02 0.26
C ASN A 11 -9.77 6.52 -0.35
N ALA A 12 -10.79 6.71 0.50
CA ALA A 12 -12.00 7.40 0.08
C ALA A 12 -11.61 8.74 -0.57
N LYS A 13 -12.27 9.09 -1.65
CA LYS A 13 -12.18 10.43 -2.26
C LYS A 13 -12.62 11.43 -1.19
N ASN A 14 -11.66 12.01 -0.48
CA ASN A 14 -11.92 12.75 0.73
C ASN A 14 -11.72 14.24 0.46
N GLU A 15 -12.81 15.01 0.55
CA GLU A 15 -12.82 16.48 0.54
C GLU A 15 -11.84 17.09 1.54
N GLN A 16 -11.49 16.35 2.60
CA GLN A 16 -10.55 16.75 3.64
C GLN A 16 -9.08 16.41 3.31
N SER A 17 -8.77 15.88 2.12
CA SER A 17 -7.36 15.67 1.75
C SER A 17 -6.61 17.00 1.67
N LYS A 18 -5.33 17.02 2.04
CA LYS A 18 -4.50 18.24 1.95
C LYS A 18 -4.46 18.82 0.53
N LEU A 19 -4.50 17.95 -0.49
CA LEU A 19 -4.57 18.37 -1.88
C LEU A 19 -5.90 19.06 -2.20
N ALA A 20 -7.03 18.49 -1.76
CA ALA A 20 -8.35 19.10 -1.98
C ALA A 20 -8.51 20.43 -1.25
N GLN A 21 -8.01 20.54 -0.02
CA GLN A 21 -8.01 21.78 0.73
C GLN A 21 -7.18 22.89 0.04
N SER A 22 -6.09 22.52 -0.63
CA SER A 22 -5.17 23.49 -1.25
C SER A 22 -5.52 23.85 -2.68
N LEU A 23 -6.07 22.91 -3.46
CA LEU A 23 -6.28 23.04 -4.92
C LEU A 23 -7.75 23.01 -5.34
N GLY A 24 -8.66 22.67 -4.42
CA GLY A 24 -10.04 22.32 -4.71
C GLY A 24 -10.19 20.86 -5.18
N GLU A 25 -11.40 20.33 -5.05
CA GLU A 25 -11.72 18.93 -5.26
C GLU A 25 -11.40 18.42 -6.68
N GLN A 26 -11.77 19.21 -7.69
CA GLN A 26 -11.60 18.82 -9.08
C GLN A 26 -10.13 18.59 -9.44
N LYS A 27 -9.24 19.55 -9.08
CA LYS A 27 -7.80 19.41 -9.32
C LYS A 27 -7.18 18.29 -8.51
N ALA A 28 -7.57 18.12 -7.26
CA ALA A 28 -7.10 17.03 -6.43
C ALA A 28 -7.50 15.67 -7.03
N GLN A 29 -8.72 15.56 -7.57
CA GLN A 29 -9.19 14.35 -8.24
C GLN A 29 -8.39 14.05 -9.54
N GLU A 30 -8.09 15.07 -10.35
CA GLU A 30 -7.26 14.91 -11.56
C GLU A 30 -5.85 14.38 -11.21
N ILE A 31 -5.26 14.89 -10.12
CA ILE A 31 -3.96 14.42 -9.62
C ILE A 31 -4.04 12.98 -9.12
N ASN A 32 -5.04 12.66 -8.30
CA ASN A 32 -5.25 11.31 -7.80
C ASN A 32 -5.43 10.30 -8.95
N ASN A 33 -6.20 10.64 -9.97
CA ASN A 33 -6.38 9.79 -11.15
C ASN A 33 -5.06 9.52 -11.88
N LYS A 34 -4.17 10.52 -12.00
CA LYS A 34 -2.83 10.32 -12.58
C LYS A 34 -1.95 9.42 -11.71
N LEU A 35 -1.97 9.59 -10.41
CA LEU A 35 -1.22 8.76 -9.45
C LEU A 35 -1.70 7.30 -9.49
N GLU A 36 -2.99 7.09 -9.46
CA GLU A 36 -3.59 5.77 -9.59
C GLU A 36 -3.24 5.11 -10.92
N ALA A 37 -3.25 5.88 -12.03
CA ALA A 37 -2.86 5.37 -13.34
C ALA A 37 -1.38 4.93 -13.37
N ALA A 38 -0.49 5.70 -12.77
CA ALA A 38 0.93 5.35 -12.66
C ALA A 38 1.13 4.07 -11.81
N ALA A 39 0.46 3.99 -10.66
CA ALA A 39 0.50 2.80 -9.80
C ALA A 39 -0.07 1.57 -10.52
N CYS A 40 -1.20 1.70 -11.20
CA CYS A 40 -1.82 0.64 -11.99
C CYS A 40 -0.84 0.10 -13.05
N ALA A 41 -0.16 0.98 -13.78
CA ALA A 41 0.82 0.59 -14.80
C ALA A 41 2.01 -0.17 -14.19
N ALA A 42 2.53 0.27 -13.04
CA ALA A 42 3.63 -0.40 -12.35
C ALA A 42 3.24 -1.80 -11.84
N ILE A 43 1.99 -1.98 -11.43
CA ILE A 43 1.48 -3.20 -10.79
C ILE A 43 0.97 -4.21 -11.83
N ALA A 44 0.38 -3.75 -12.93
CA ALA A 44 -0.35 -4.59 -13.88
C ALA A 44 0.50 -5.74 -14.45
N ALA A 45 1.76 -5.45 -14.76
CA ALA A 45 2.68 -6.43 -15.39
C ALA A 45 3.22 -7.49 -14.43
N PHE A 46 3.16 -7.28 -13.10
CA PHE A 46 3.64 -8.28 -12.14
C PHE A 46 2.67 -9.45 -12.04
N SER A 47 3.20 -10.68 -12.07
CA SER A 47 2.38 -11.90 -12.05
C SER A 47 2.06 -12.34 -10.63
N CYS A 48 0.96 -11.85 -10.07
CA CYS A 48 0.42 -12.24 -8.78
C CYS A 48 -1.08 -11.98 -8.73
N ARG A 49 -1.74 -12.41 -7.66
CA ARG A 49 -3.12 -12.05 -7.35
C ARG A 49 -3.17 -10.60 -6.84
N LYS A 50 -3.95 -9.74 -7.48
CA LYS A 50 -4.02 -8.29 -7.19
C LYS A 50 -5.38 -7.95 -6.60
N ILE A 51 -5.37 -7.42 -5.38
CA ILE A 51 -6.58 -7.08 -4.62
C ILE A 51 -6.60 -5.58 -4.38
N VAL A 52 -7.65 -4.93 -4.83
CA VAL A 52 -7.89 -3.51 -4.59
C VAL A 52 -8.98 -3.36 -3.54
N LEU A 53 -8.64 -2.74 -2.44
CA LEU A 53 -9.52 -2.50 -1.31
C LEU A 53 -10.03 -1.05 -1.38
N HIS A 54 -11.34 -0.86 -1.44
CA HIS A 54 -11.96 0.46 -1.54
C HIS A 54 -13.08 0.64 -0.51
N SER A 55 -13.35 1.89 -0.11
CA SER A 55 -14.41 2.22 0.86
C SER A 55 -15.72 2.65 0.20
N ASP A 56 -15.72 3.04 -1.08
CA ASP A 56 -16.86 3.64 -1.75
C ASP A 56 -17.75 2.62 -2.44
N GLU A 57 -19.06 2.93 -2.54
CA GLU A 57 -20.03 2.10 -3.26
C GLU A 57 -19.80 2.10 -4.77
N ASN A 58 -19.19 3.15 -5.30
CA ASN A 58 -18.90 3.35 -6.73
C ASN A 58 -17.50 2.87 -7.14
N GLY A 59 -16.82 2.06 -6.35
CA GLY A 59 -15.49 1.52 -6.65
C GLY A 59 -15.42 0.65 -7.91
N ALA A 60 -16.56 0.40 -8.56
CA ALA A 60 -16.65 -0.43 -9.76
C ALA A 60 -16.23 0.28 -11.06
N ASP A 61 -16.25 1.62 -11.14
CA ASP A 61 -15.98 2.39 -12.38
C ASP A 61 -14.62 3.10 -12.38
N THR A 62 -13.59 2.40 -11.89
CA THR A 62 -12.24 2.94 -11.83
C THR A 62 -11.31 2.18 -12.77
N ILE A 63 -10.10 2.71 -12.99
CA ILE A 63 -9.03 2.03 -13.73
C ILE A 63 -8.68 0.64 -13.16
N TRP A 64 -9.10 0.36 -11.92
CA TRP A 64 -8.93 -0.91 -11.22
C TRP A 64 -10.02 -1.94 -11.56
N SER A 65 -11.08 -1.54 -12.28
CA SER A 65 -12.21 -2.41 -12.66
C SER A 65 -11.94 -3.13 -13.97
N ASN A 66 -10.93 -3.95 -14.00
CA ASN A 66 -10.58 -4.79 -15.15
C ASN A 66 -10.26 -6.23 -14.69
N ASN A 67 -10.10 -7.14 -15.62
CA ASN A 67 -9.86 -8.55 -15.35
C ASN A 67 -8.51 -8.85 -14.63
N ILE A 68 -7.67 -7.84 -14.41
CA ILE A 68 -6.36 -7.98 -13.76
C ILE A 68 -6.49 -7.83 -12.24
N PHE A 69 -7.48 -7.04 -11.76
CA PHE A 69 -7.66 -6.71 -10.36
C PHE A 69 -8.97 -7.30 -9.81
N ILE A 70 -8.91 -7.76 -8.57
CA ILE A 70 -10.09 -8.14 -7.79
C ILE A 70 -10.39 -6.98 -6.85
N THR A 71 -11.53 -6.32 -7.05
CA THR A 71 -11.95 -5.23 -6.18
C THR A 71 -12.77 -5.77 -5.01
N LYS A 72 -12.50 -5.28 -3.79
CA LYS A 72 -13.25 -5.62 -2.59
C LYS A 72 -13.60 -4.38 -1.79
N LYS A 73 -14.86 -4.27 -1.39
CA LYS A 73 -15.30 -3.22 -0.47
C LYS A 73 -14.85 -3.53 0.95
N GLN A 74 -14.32 -2.52 1.64
CA GLN A 74 -13.98 -2.58 3.05
C GLN A 74 -14.90 -1.70 3.89
N THR A 75 -15.21 -2.17 5.08
CA THR A 75 -16.05 -1.46 6.06
C THR A 75 -15.24 -0.68 7.09
N GLU A 76 -13.99 -1.04 7.26
CA GLU A 76 -13.07 -0.40 8.20
C GLU A 76 -12.79 1.05 7.79
N LYS A 77 -12.82 1.96 8.77
CA LYS A 77 -12.63 3.39 8.53
C LYS A 77 -11.16 3.81 8.50
N ARG A 78 -10.33 3.17 9.34
CA ARG A 78 -8.91 3.52 9.46
C ARG A 78 -8.05 2.65 8.53
N VAL A 79 -7.01 3.23 7.96
CA VAL A 79 -6.06 2.50 7.11
C VAL A 79 -5.40 1.35 7.86
N ASN A 80 -5.05 1.54 9.12
CA ASN A 80 -4.48 0.49 9.99
C ASN A 80 -5.41 -0.72 10.09
N ASP A 81 -6.68 -0.48 10.40
CA ASP A 81 -7.66 -1.55 10.57
C ASP A 81 -7.88 -2.28 9.23
N LYS A 82 -7.93 -1.52 8.12
CA LYS A 82 -8.01 -2.08 6.77
C LYS A 82 -6.84 -3.00 6.45
N LEU A 83 -5.62 -2.55 6.73
CA LEU A 83 -4.43 -3.34 6.47
C LEU A 83 -4.33 -4.53 7.41
N LYS A 84 -4.58 -4.35 8.71
CA LYS A 84 -4.59 -5.42 9.69
C LYS A 84 -5.55 -6.55 9.29
N SER A 85 -6.80 -6.19 8.94
CA SER A 85 -7.81 -7.12 8.48
C SER A 85 -7.38 -7.81 7.17
N ALA A 86 -6.92 -7.03 6.18
CA ALA A 86 -6.50 -7.58 4.90
C ALA A 86 -5.32 -8.55 5.02
N PHE A 87 -4.28 -8.21 5.78
CA PHE A 87 -3.18 -9.14 5.99
C PHE A 87 -3.62 -10.41 6.72
N ALA A 88 -4.48 -10.30 7.73
CA ALA A 88 -5.04 -11.45 8.42
C ALA A 88 -5.86 -12.32 7.46
N ASP A 89 -6.74 -11.73 6.66
CA ASP A 89 -7.61 -12.44 5.74
C ASP A 89 -6.82 -13.21 4.68
N TYR A 90 -5.87 -12.54 4.03
CA TYR A 90 -5.16 -13.14 2.90
C TYR A 90 -4.05 -14.09 3.32
N ILE A 91 -3.41 -13.90 4.47
CA ILE A 91 -2.39 -14.82 4.95
C ILE A 91 -3.01 -16.02 5.67
N ILE A 92 -4.06 -15.85 6.47
CA ILE A 92 -4.65 -16.93 7.27
C ILE A 92 -5.64 -17.78 6.47
N GLN A 93 -6.52 -17.14 5.69
CA GLN A 93 -7.58 -17.83 4.96
C GLN A 93 -7.06 -18.70 3.83
N ASP A 94 -5.97 -18.27 3.20
CA ASP A 94 -5.35 -18.98 2.07
C ASP A 94 -4.07 -19.70 2.52
N ARG A 95 -4.06 -20.30 3.72
CA ARG A 95 -2.87 -20.89 4.38
C ARG A 95 -2.03 -21.83 3.53
N ASP A 96 -2.68 -22.57 2.66
CA ASP A 96 -2.01 -23.53 1.78
C ASP A 96 -1.53 -22.87 0.46
N ASP A 97 -2.03 -21.65 0.15
CA ASP A 97 -1.89 -21.02 -1.17
C ASP A 97 -1.17 -19.65 -1.15
N VAL A 98 -1.18 -18.93 -0.04
CA VAL A 98 -0.54 -17.60 0.05
C VAL A 98 0.75 -17.67 0.84
N ASN A 99 1.86 -17.45 0.16
CA ASN A 99 3.17 -17.38 0.81
C ASN A 99 3.54 -15.96 1.25
N LYS A 100 3.10 -14.95 0.51
CA LYS A 100 3.50 -13.55 0.72
C LYS A 100 2.36 -12.61 0.39
N VAL A 101 2.19 -11.59 1.22
CA VAL A 101 1.27 -10.50 0.98
C VAL A 101 2.03 -9.17 1.03
N VAL A 102 1.89 -8.35 0.00
CA VAL A 102 2.55 -7.04 -0.10
C VAL A 102 1.51 -5.97 -0.33
N PHE A 103 1.46 -4.97 0.54
CA PHE A 103 0.70 -3.74 0.36
C PHE A 103 1.53 -2.67 -0.34
N VAL A 104 0.94 -1.94 -1.27
CA VAL A 104 1.52 -0.74 -1.89
C VAL A 104 0.54 0.44 -1.85
N ALA A 105 1.08 1.62 -1.63
CA ALA A 105 0.33 2.87 -1.71
C ALA A 105 0.19 3.33 -3.17
N ALA A 106 -1.01 3.74 -3.58
CA ALA A 106 -1.29 4.18 -4.94
C ALA A 106 -0.83 5.61 -5.25
N ASP A 107 -0.36 6.35 -4.26
CA ASP A 107 0.08 7.75 -4.35
C ASP A 107 1.61 7.92 -4.43
N CYS A 108 2.33 6.86 -4.83
CA CYS A 108 3.78 6.86 -5.02
C CYS A 108 4.13 6.76 -6.52
N PRO A 109 4.32 7.90 -7.23
CA PRO A 109 4.56 7.88 -8.69
C PRO A 109 5.93 7.31 -9.09
N GLN A 110 6.83 7.12 -8.14
CA GLN A 110 8.14 6.51 -8.36
C GLN A 110 8.12 4.97 -8.19
N LEU A 111 6.96 4.39 -7.84
CA LEU A 111 6.80 2.94 -7.76
C LEU A 111 7.03 2.30 -9.14
N THR A 112 7.83 1.25 -9.18
CA THR A 112 8.11 0.50 -10.41
C THR A 112 7.87 -0.99 -10.19
N GLN A 113 7.70 -1.73 -11.28
CA GLN A 113 7.60 -3.19 -11.24
C GLN A 113 8.81 -3.83 -10.54
N GLN A 114 10.04 -3.34 -10.81
CA GLN A 114 11.27 -3.86 -10.20
C GLN A 114 11.28 -3.72 -8.67
N ILE A 115 10.69 -2.64 -8.13
CA ILE A 115 10.56 -2.47 -6.68
C ILE A 115 9.59 -3.50 -6.10
N ILE A 116 8.49 -3.77 -6.79
CA ILE A 116 7.51 -4.80 -6.38
C ILE A 116 8.14 -6.19 -6.43
N GLU A 117 8.85 -6.52 -7.52
CA GLU A 117 9.59 -7.77 -7.65
C GLU A 117 10.58 -7.95 -6.50
N LYS A 118 11.35 -6.90 -6.21
CA LYS A 118 12.32 -6.90 -5.11
C LYS A 118 11.67 -7.10 -3.74
N ALA A 119 10.47 -6.54 -3.53
CA ALA A 119 9.71 -6.76 -2.30
C ALA A 119 9.38 -8.24 -2.12
N PHE A 120 8.80 -8.89 -3.12
CA PHE A 120 8.46 -10.31 -3.06
C PHE A 120 9.70 -11.22 -2.97
N GLU A 121 10.79 -10.88 -3.67
CA GLU A 121 12.05 -11.61 -3.56
C GLU A 121 12.64 -11.54 -2.15
N SER A 122 12.65 -10.35 -1.53
CA SER A 122 13.22 -10.15 -0.20
C SER A 122 12.52 -11.00 0.86
N LEU A 123 11.21 -11.22 0.73
CA LEU A 123 10.43 -12.06 1.62
C LEU A 123 10.78 -13.55 1.57
N ASN A 124 11.64 -14.00 0.63
CA ASN A 124 12.22 -15.34 0.70
C ASN A 124 13.19 -15.50 1.87
N LYS A 125 13.83 -14.40 2.29
CA LYS A 125 14.88 -14.40 3.33
C LYS A 125 14.46 -13.64 4.59
N TYR A 126 13.61 -12.64 4.44
CA TYR A 126 13.19 -11.74 5.53
C TYR A 126 11.73 -11.98 5.90
N ASP A 127 11.37 -11.66 7.13
CA ASP A 127 9.99 -11.78 7.63
C ASP A 127 9.12 -10.66 7.11
N VAL A 128 9.71 -9.45 7.01
CA VAL A 128 9.05 -8.23 6.55
C VAL A 128 9.89 -7.52 5.51
N CYS A 129 9.27 -6.91 4.51
CA CYS A 129 9.90 -5.92 3.64
C CYS A 129 9.17 -4.58 3.77
N ILE A 130 9.92 -3.48 3.79
CA ILE A 130 9.38 -2.14 3.95
C ILE A 130 9.98 -1.24 2.87
N GLY A 131 9.13 -0.48 2.19
CA GLY A 131 9.53 0.61 1.29
C GLY A 131 9.39 1.95 2.01
N PRO A 132 10.50 2.53 2.52
CA PRO A 132 10.48 3.78 3.26
C PRO A 132 10.00 4.97 2.43
N GLU A 133 9.30 5.90 3.07
CA GLU A 133 8.90 7.17 2.49
C GLU A 133 9.64 8.31 3.20
N LYS A 134 10.10 9.31 2.44
CA LYS A 134 10.95 10.42 2.93
C LYS A 134 10.41 11.19 4.13
N LYS A 135 9.10 11.19 4.35
CA LYS A 135 8.47 11.89 5.48
C LYS A 135 8.28 11.01 6.73
N GLY A 136 8.96 9.83 6.79
CA GLY A 136 8.99 8.95 7.97
C GLY A 136 7.86 7.94 8.05
N SER A 137 7.12 7.75 6.95
CA SER A 137 6.16 6.66 6.78
C SER A 137 6.71 5.59 5.81
N TYR A 138 5.86 4.80 5.20
CA TYR A 138 6.27 3.87 4.14
C TYR A 138 5.21 3.83 3.03
N TYR A 139 5.69 3.57 1.80
CA TYR A 139 4.83 3.38 0.62
C TYR A 139 4.50 1.91 0.35
N LEU A 140 5.24 1.00 0.99
CA LEU A 140 5.08 -0.43 0.84
C LEU A 140 5.41 -1.13 2.15
N ILE A 141 4.62 -2.16 2.48
CA ILE A 141 4.95 -3.14 3.51
C ILE A 141 4.48 -4.52 3.06
N GLY A 142 5.34 -5.54 3.23
CA GLY A 142 5.04 -6.92 2.90
C GLY A 142 5.48 -7.88 4.00
N MET A 143 4.78 -9.02 4.14
CA MET A 143 5.07 -10.05 5.14
C MET A 143 4.57 -11.42 4.71
N LYS A 144 5.06 -12.47 5.40
CA LYS A 144 4.69 -13.87 5.18
C LYS A 144 3.75 -14.43 6.24
N GLU A 145 3.63 -13.76 7.37
CA GLU A 145 2.77 -14.13 8.49
C GLU A 145 2.05 -12.90 9.01
N PRO A 146 0.85 -13.02 9.58
CA PRO A 146 0.15 -11.88 10.15
C PRO A 146 0.92 -11.34 11.37
N LEU A 147 1.27 -10.06 11.33
CA LEU A 147 1.94 -9.34 12.41
C LEU A 147 1.03 -8.17 12.87
N PRO A 148 -0.04 -8.46 13.64
CA PRO A 148 -1.06 -7.47 13.97
C PRO A 148 -0.52 -6.29 14.77
N PHE A 149 0.54 -6.48 15.56
CA PHE A 149 1.16 -5.43 16.35
C PHE A 149 1.70 -4.27 15.51
N LEU A 150 2.07 -4.52 14.23
CA LEU A 150 2.53 -3.48 13.31
C LEU A 150 1.45 -2.45 12.94
N PHE A 151 0.19 -2.77 13.19
CA PHE A 151 -0.95 -1.92 12.84
C PHE A 151 -1.67 -1.36 14.08
N ASP A 152 -1.41 -1.90 15.26
CA ASP A 152 -2.09 -1.48 16.48
C ASP A 152 -1.56 -0.12 16.99
N ASN A 153 -2.49 0.79 17.29
CA ASN A 153 -2.20 2.12 17.86
C ASN A 153 -1.25 3.01 17.03
N LYS A 154 -1.12 2.77 15.74
CA LYS A 154 -0.26 3.55 14.84
C LYS A 154 -0.98 4.77 14.26
N LEU A 155 -0.23 5.86 14.14
CA LEU A 155 -0.60 7.02 13.31
C LEU A 155 -0.02 6.81 11.91
N TRP A 156 -0.81 6.29 10.98
CA TRP A 156 -0.38 5.91 9.63
C TRP A 156 0.28 7.04 8.82
N SER A 157 -0.04 8.28 9.10
CA SER A 157 0.59 9.47 8.53
C SER A 157 1.63 10.13 9.44
N GLY A 158 2.02 9.45 10.52
CA GLY A 158 3.01 9.97 11.48
C GLY A 158 4.42 9.93 10.90
N LYS A 159 5.20 10.98 11.17
CA LYS A 159 6.61 11.07 10.76
C LYS A 159 7.55 10.07 11.46
N HIS A 160 7.06 9.34 12.45
CA HIS A 160 7.79 8.33 13.22
C HIS A 160 7.28 6.91 12.93
N LEU A 161 6.32 6.74 12.01
CA LEU A 161 5.73 5.45 11.73
C LEU A 161 6.77 4.39 11.34
N LEU A 162 7.76 4.78 10.52
CA LEU A 162 8.83 3.87 10.10
C LEU A 162 9.68 3.45 11.30
N ASP A 163 10.16 4.41 12.08
CA ASP A 163 11.04 4.14 13.22
C ASP A 163 10.34 3.24 14.24
N ASP A 164 9.11 3.57 14.64
CA ASP A 164 8.28 2.77 15.55
C ASP A 164 8.08 1.34 15.02
N THR A 165 7.89 1.20 13.70
CA THR A 165 7.70 -0.11 13.06
C THR A 165 8.99 -0.95 13.11
N LEU A 166 10.15 -0.34 12.87
CA LEU A 166 11.45 -1.02 12.92
C LEU A 166 11.81 -1.45 14.34
N GLU A 167 11.56 -0.60 15.34
CA GLU A 167 11.76 -0.92 16.75
C GLU A 167 10.91 -2.13 17.16
N GLU A 168 9.61 -2.12 16.85
CA GLU A 168 8.72 -3.24 17.16
C GLU A 168 9.11 -4.55 16.47
N LEU A 169 9.59 -4.49 15.23
CA LEU A 169 10.10 -5.69 14.55
C LEU A 169 11.29 -6.27 15.29
N ILE A 170 12.24 -5.44 15.72
CA ILE A 170 13.42 -5.86 16.48
C ILE A 170 13.00 -6.45 17.82
N GLU A 171 12.11 -5.79 18.57
CA GLU A 171 11.60 -6.25 19.86
C GLU A 171 10.89 -7.62 19.77
N ASN A 172 10.21 -7.88 18.62
CA ASN A 172 9.54 -9.15 18.37
C ASN A 172 10.42 -10.19 17.65
N GLY A 173 11.73 -9.93 17.52
CA GLY A 173 12.69 -10.87 16.92
C GLY A 173 12.45 -11.11 15.42
N LYS A 174 11.82 -10.16 14.70
CA LYS A 174 11.55 -10.24 13.27
C LYS A 174 12.65 -9.54 12.48
N ASN A 175 13.14 -10.20 11.43
CA ASN A 175 14.07 -9.59 10.52
C ASN A 175 13.33 -8.87 9.39
N TYR A 176 13.94 -7.81 8.85
CA TYR A 176 13.33 -7.01 7.81
C TYR A 176 14.32 -6.59 6.72
N PHE A 177 13.78 -6.26 5.55
CA PHE A 177 14.50 -5.71 4.41
C PHE A 177 13.95 -4.33 4.06
N LEU A 178 14.84 -3.34 3.90
CA LEU A 178 14.46 -2.01 3.42
C LEU A 178 14.67 -1.91 1.91
N LEU A 179 13.61 -1.53 1.21
CA LEU A 179 13.62 -1.16 -0.20
C LEU A 179 14.16 0.27 -0.36
N PRO A 180 14.43 0.74 -1.58
CA PRO A 180 14.79 2.13 -1.82
C PRO A 180 13.76 3.10 -1.23
N GLU A 181 14.25 4.19 -0.63
CA GLU A 181 13.39 5.26 -0.14
C GLU A 181 12.78 6.02 -1.32
N LEU A 182 11.46 6.20 -1.30
CA LEU A 182 10.71 6.95 -2.30
C LEU A 182 9.93 8.09 -1.66
N GLN A 183 9.21 8.86 -2.49
CA GLN A 183 8.38 9.96 -2.03
C GLN A 183 6.94 9.79 -2.51
N ARG A 184 5.99 9.91 -1.57
CA ARG A 184 4.56 9.91 -1.86
C ARG A 184 4.08 11.34 -2.13
N VAL A 185 2.98 11.47 -2.86
CA VAL A 185 2.31 12.77 -3.11
C VAL A 185 1.24 12.97 -2.05
N ASN A 186 1.57 13.74 -1.01
CA ASN A 186 0.68 13.99 0.13
C ASN A 186 0.13 15.41 0.16
N ASP A 187 0.84 16.37 -0.46
CA ASP A 187 0.49 17.78 -0.47
C ASP A 187 0.96 18.50 -1.75
N ILE A 188 0.72 19.81 -1.84
CA ILE A 188 1.06 20.60 -3.02
C ILE A 188 2.56 20.70 -3.31
N TYR A 189 3.42 20.51 -2.31
CA TYR A 189 4.88 20.59 -2.48
C TYR A 189 5.43 19.34 -3.17
N ASP A 190 4.65 18.26 -3.18
CA ASP A 190 5.03 16.99 -3.83
C ASP A 190 4.61 16.96 -5.32
N LEU A 191 3.89 17.96 -5.83
CA LEU A 191 3.32 17.94 -7.19
C LEU A 191 4.36 17.88 -8.31
N HIS A 192 5.60 18.30 -8.04
CA HIS A 192 6.71 18.15 -8.97
C HIS A 192 7.02 16.68 -9.34
N LEU A 193 6.52 15.72 -8.55
CA LEU A 193 6.63 14.29 -8.80
C LEU A 193 5.58 13.76 -9.78
N VAL A 194 4.48 14.49 -9.99
CA VAL A 194 3.37 14.09 -10.88
C VAL A 194 3.70 14.54 -12.30
N LYS A 195 3.87 13.59 -13.19
CA LYS A 195 4.14 13.84 -14.62
C LYS A 195 2.87 13.96 -15.44
#